data_e659c457b1280440ffd859d195fa69ff
#
_entry.id   e659c457b1280440ffd859d195fa69ff
#
_cell.length_a   1.000
_cell.length_b   1.000
_cell.length_c   1.000
_cell.angle_alpha   90.00
_cell.angle_beta   90.00
_cell.angle_gamma   90.00
#
_symmetry.space_group_name_H-M   'P 1'
#
loop_
_entity.id
_entity.type
_entity.pdbx_description
1 polymer ?
#
loop_
_entity_poly.entity_id
_entity_poly.type
_entity_poly.pdbx_seq_one_letter_code
_entity_poly.pdbx_strand_id
1 'polypeptide(L)'
;MPRVTVVNDNQAFLELVRDILEDDRYEVTTIDGDRPDALASIKASRPDALMIDLRFGAEGLHGWDIAMEVRRDAALSGLPVLVCSADVEALNQIADRLSETQRVETLTKPFSVDRLTECLDQLLGQADDREELAS
;
A
#
# COMPACT_ATOMS: atom_id res chain seq x y z
N MET A 1 -3.01 -17.08 -4.90
CA MET A 1 -2.34 -16.27 -3.87
C MET A 1 -2.41 -14.80 -4.25
N PRO A 2 -2.95 -13.94 -3.39
CA PRO A 2 -2.97 -12.51 -3.68
C PRO A 2 -1.55 -11.95 -3.76
N ARG A 3 -1.37 -10.96 -4.62
CA ARG A 3 -0.10 -10.29 -4.81
C ARG A 3 -0.10 -8.95 -4.12
N VAL A 4 0.89 -8.72 -3.25
CA VAL A 4 1.06 -7.44 -2.56
C VAL A 4 2.39 -6.83 -2.98
N THR A 5 2.35 -5.59 -3.41
CA THR A 5 3.56 -4.83 -3.70
C THR A 5 3.80 -3.87 -2.54
N VAL A 6 5.00 -3.89 -1.97
CA VAL A 6 5.38 -3.09 -0.82
C VAL A 6 6.44 -2.08 -1.24
N VAL A 7 6.18 -0.80 -1.01
CA VAL A 7 7.08 0.30 -1.37
C VAL A 7 7.58 1.01 -0.11
N ASN A 8 8.88 1.06 0.07
CA ASN A 8 9.53 1.76 1.18
C ASN A 8 10.99 2.00 0.82
N ASP A 9 11.64 2.95 1.47
CA ASP A 9 13.06 3.22 1.29
C ASP A 9 13.96 2.45 2.27
N ASN A 10 13.38 1.78 3.25
CA ASN A 10 14.10 1.02 4.27
C ASN A 10 14.12 -0.46 3.89
N GLN A 11 15.29 -0.96 3.51
CA GLN A 11 15.44 -2.35 3.06
C GLN A 11 15.10 -3.36 4.16
N ALA A 12 15.49 -3.09 5.40
CA ALA A 12 15.18 -3.98 6.53
C ALA A 12 13.67 -4.09 6.75
N PHE A 13 12.94 -2.99 6.60
CA PHE A 13 11.47 -2.99 6.70
C PHE A 13 10.85 -3.80 5.58
N LEU A 14 11.34 -3.64 4.34
CA LEU A 14 10.83 -4.41 3.20
C LEU A 14 11.01 -5.92 3.41
N GLU A 15 12.17 -6.34 3.90
CA GLU A 15 12.45 -7.75 4.18
C GLU A 15 11.55 -8.30 5.28
N LEU A 16 11.35 -7.52 6.35
CA LEU A 16 10.48 -7.93 7.45
C LEU A 16 9.03 -8.13 6.99
N VAL A 17 8.50 -7.16 6.26
CA VAL A 17 7.13 -7.24 5.75
C VAL A 17 6.97 -8.38 4.75
N ARG A 18 7.96 -8.59 3.89
CA ARG A 18 7.96 -9.74 2.97
C ARG A 18 7.83 -11.05 3.73
N ASP A 19 8.65 -11.25 4.77
CA ASP A 19 8.64 -12.49 5.55
C ASP A 19 7.27 -12.71 6.21
N ILE A 20 6.71 -11.64 6.79
CA ILE A 20 5.39 -11.71 7.44
C ILE A 20 4.31 -12.10 6.44
N LEU A 21 4.28 -11.45 5.28
CA LEU A 21 3.22 -11.65 4.31
C LEU A 21 3.35 -12.97 3.54
N GLU A 22 4.57 -13.38 3.22
CA GLU A 22 4.80 -14.69 2.59
C GLU A 22 4.37 -15.83 3.51
N ASP A 23 4.58 -15.67 4.82
CA ASP A 23 4.14 -16.62 5.82
C ASP A 23 2.60 -16.71 5.89
N ASP A 24 1.91 -15.63 5.56
CA ASP A 24 0.45 -15.55 5.50
C ASP A 24 -0.11 -15.82 4.08
N ARG A 25 0.69 -16.43 3.22
CA ARG A 25 0.32 -16.88 1.86
C ARG A 25 0.06 -15.75 0.86
N TYR A 26 0.73 -14.63 1.02
CA TYR A 26 0.78 -13.59 -0.01
C TYR A 26 2.02 -13.76 -0.87
N GLU A 27 1.90 -13.39 -2.14
CA GLU A 27 3.04 -13.26 -3.03
C GLU A 27 3.49 -11.80 -2.96
N VAL A 28 4.75 -11.55 -2.59
CA VAL A 28 5.24 -10.21 -2.25
C VAL A 28 6.31 -9.74 -3.22
N THR A 29 6.12 -8.52 -3.74
CA THR A 29 7.13 -7.79 -4.50
C THR A 29 7.53 -6.56 -3.67
N THR A 30 8.82 -6.35 -3.47
CA THR A 30 9.32 -5.17 -2.75
C THR A 30 9.95 -4.20 -3.73
N ILE A 31 9.70 -2.91 -3.51
CA ILE A 31 10.22 -1.83 -4.37
C ILE A 31 10.85 -0.76 -3.48
N ASP A 32 12.07 -0.35 -3.82
CA ASP A 32 12.71 0.79 -3.19
C ASP A 32 12.03 2.07 -3.68
N GLY A 33 11.39 2.80 -2.75
CA GLY A 33 10.62 3.99 -3.08
C GLY A 33 11.46 5.17 -3.55
N ASP A 34 12.76 5.14 -3.34
CA ASP A 34 13.66 6.19 -3.85
C ASP A 34 13.94 6.06 -5.34
N ARG A 35 13.53 4.98 -5.97
CA ARG A 35 13.73 4.78 -7.40
C ARG A 35 12.82 5.72 -8.20
N PRO A 36 13.34 6.35 -9.27
CA PRO A 36 12.53 7.26 -10.09
C PRO A 36 11.44 6.55 -10.89
N ASP A 37 11.54 5.23 -11.08
CA ASP A 37 10.60 4.41 -11.83
C ASP A 37 9.62 3.64 -10.93
N ALA A 38 9.36 4.13 -9.72
CA ALA A 38 8.52 3.42 -8.75
C ALA A 38 7.12 3.09 -9.31
N LEU A 39 6.45 4.04 -9.97
CA LEU A 39 5.14 3.79 -10.56
C LEU A 39 5.18 2.69 -11.62
N ALA A 40 6.16 2.74 -12.52
CA ALA A 40 6.33 1.72 -13.55
C ALA A 40 6.59 0.35 -12.93
N SER A 41 7.38 0.29 -11.86
CA SER A 41 7.68 -0.95 -11.14
C SER A 41 6.43 -1.52 -10.47
N ILE A 42 5.58 -0.66 -9.89
CA ILE A 42 4.30 -1.06 -9.32
C ILE A 42 3.41 -1.70 -10.39
N LYS A 43 3.28 -1.04 -11.54
CA LYS A 43 2.47 -1.56 -12.65
C LYS A 43 3.00 -2.91 -13.14
N ALA A 44 4.32 -3.03 -13.28
CA ALA A 44 4.95 -4.27 -13.76
C ALA A 44 4.73 -5.44 -12.79
N SER A 45 4.59 -5.17 -11.49
CA SER A 45 4.39 -6.21 -10.48
C SER A 45 2.97 -6.78 -10.48
N ARG A 46 2.01 -6.11 -11.10
CA ARG A 46 0.60 -6.50 -11.19
C ARG A 46 0.01 -6.84 -9.82
N PRO A 47 0.01 -5.92 -8.86
CA PRO A 47 -0.43 -6.22 -7.51
C PRO A 47 -1.95 -6.29 -7.40
N ASP A 48 -2.42 -7.07 -6.43
CA ASP A 48 -3.82 -7.06 -5.98
C ASP A 48 -4.02 -6.00 -4.88
N ALA A 49 -2.94 -5.64 -4.17
CA ALA A 49 -2.92 -4.56 -3.20
C ALA A 49 -1.55 -3.91 -3.15
N LEU A 50 -1.51 -2.64 -2.78
CA LEU A 50 -0.27 -1.88 -2.61
C LEU A 50 -0.14 -1.47 -1.15
N MET A 51 1.01 -1.73 -0.55
CA MET A 51 1.38 -1.23 0.76
C MET A 51 2.49 -0.22 0.58
N ILE A 52 2.29 1.00 1.04
CA ILE A 52 3.25 2.07 0.81
C ILE A 52 3.44 2.91 2.08
N ASP A 53 4.68 3.25 2.40
CA ASP A 53 4.96 4.17 3.50
C ASP A 53 4.59 5.59 3.03
N LEU A 54 3.90 6.32 3.90
CA LEU A 54 3.49 7.69 3.60
C LEU A 54 4.68 8.61 3.36
N ARG A 55 5.72 8.42 4.13
CA ARG A 55 6.95 9.21 4.07
C ARG A 55 8.15 8.33 3.82
N PHE A 56 8.86 8.62 2.75
CA PHE A 56 10.21 8.11 2.53
C PHE A 56 10.96 9.14 1.69
N GLY A 57 12.29 9.01 1.66
CA GLY A 57 13.13 10.02 1.06
C GLY A 57 13.39 11.18 2.00
N ALA A 58 13.98 12.26 1.50
CA ALA A 58 14.50 13.35 2.32
C ALA A 58 13.42 14.36 2.74
N GLU A 59 12.35 14.54 1.96
CA GLU A 59 11.38 15.60 2.19
C GLU A 59 9.96 15.21 1.77
N GLY A 60 8.96 15.75 2.50
CA GLY A 60 7.56 15.71 2.13
C GLY A 60 6.88 14.36 2.29
N LEU A 61 5.74 14.22 1.63
CA LEU A 61 4.91 13.02 1.67
C LEU A 61 5.02 12.27 0.34
N HIS A 62 6.23 11.81 0.01
CA HIS A 62 6.54 11.18 -1.27
C HIS A 62 5.70 9.91 -1.52
N GLY A 63 5.48 9.12 -0.47
CA GLY A 63 4.62 7.94 -0.58
C GLY A 63 3.17 8.29 -0.92
N TRP A 64 2.67 9.39 -0.36
CA TRP A 64 1.33 9.88 -0.70
C TRP A 64 1.25 10.32 -2.16
N ASP A 65 2.27 11.00 -2.65
CA ASP A 65 2.33 11.42 -4.06
C ASP A 65 2.25 10.22 -5.00
N ILE A 66 2.99 9.15 -4.69
CA ILE A 66 2.94 7.91 -5.48
C ILE A 66 1.55 7.28 -5.39
N ALA A 67 0.94 7.24 -4.20
CA ALA A 67 -0.41 6.70 -4.03
C ALA A 67 -1.43 7.46 -4.89
N MET A 68 -1.30 8.77 -4.99
CA MET A 68 -2.18 9.59 -5.83
C MET A 68 -1.92 9.35 -7.33
N GLU A 69 -0.68 9.15 -7.73
CA GLU A 69 -0.34 8.77 -9.11
C GLU A 69 -0.97 7.42 -9.47
N VAL A 70 -0.93 6.46 -8.55
CA VAL A 70 -1.59 5.15 -8.72
C VAL A 70 -3.10 5.34 -8.94
N ARG A 71 -3.73 6.20 -8.16
CA ARG A 71 -5.17 6.46 -8.25
C ARG A 71 -5.57 7.10 -9.57
N ARG A 72 -4.68 7.90 -10.16
CA ARG A 72 -4.91 8.57 -11.45
C ARG A 72 -4.59 7.69 -12.65
N ASP A 73 -3.83 6.61 -12.45
CA ASP A 73 -3.46 5.71 -13.53
C ASP A 73 -4.64 4.81 -13.90
N ALA A 74 -5.01 4.78 -15.18
CA ALA A 74 -6.19 4.03 -15.64
C ALA A 74 -6.08 2.52 -15.34
N ALA A 75 -4.87 1.96 -15.36
CA ALA A 75 -4.65 0.55 -15.08
C ALA A 75 -4.71 0.21 -13.59
N LEU A 76 -4.46 1.20 -12.72
CA LEU A 76 -4.32 1.01 -11.27
C LEU A 76 -5.39 1.73 -10.44
N SER A 77 -6.35 2.39 -11.08
CA SER A 77 -7.30 3.27 -10.40
C SER A 77 -8.15 2.59 -9.33
N GLY A 78 -8.39 1.29 -9.45
CA GLY A 78 -9.15 0.51 -8.48
C GLY A 78 -8.29 -0.25 -7.47
N LEU A 79 -6.98 -0.09 -7.50
CA LEU A 79 -6.07 -0.86 -6.65
C LEU A 79 -6.25 -0.48 -5.17
N PRO A 80 -6.51 -1.45 -4.27
CA PRO A 80 -6.51 -1.18 -2.84
C PRO A 80 -5.13 -0.74 -2.36
N VAL A 81 -5.08 0.32 -1.54
CA VAL A 81 -3.81 0.88 -1.04
C VAL A 81 -3.84 0.94 0.48
N LEU A 82 -2.81 0.40 1.10
CA LEU A 82 -2.58 0.50 2.53
C LEU A 82 -1.42 1.47 2.78
N VAL A 83 -1.72 2.62 3.38
CA VAL A 83 -0.73 3.66 3.68
C VAL A 83 -0.26 3.49 5.13
N CYS A 84 1.04 3.32 5.31
CA CYS A 84 1.65 3.12 6.62
C CYS A 84 2.45 4.33 7.03
N SER A 85 2.45 4.67 8.32
CA SER A 85 3.33 5.71 8.84
C SER A 85 3.43 5.65 10.36
N ALA A 86 4.60 6.01 10.89
CA ALA A 86 4.79 6.30 12.30
C ALA A 86 4.43 7.76 12.62
N ASP A 87 4.25 8.58 11.61
CA ASP A 87 3.99 10.02 11.74
C ASP A 87 2.47 10.27 11.77
N VAL A 88 1.91 10.36 12.97
CA VAL A 88 0.47 10.57 13.18
C VAL A 88 0.04 11.91 12.60
N GLU A 89 0.89 12.93 12.70
CA GLU A 89 0.58 14.26 12.14
C GLU A 89 0.46 14.21 10.62
N ALA A 90 1.36 13.47 9.95
CA ALA A 90 1.28 13.29 8.52
C ALA A 90 0.01 12.54 8.11
N LEU A 91 -0.39 11.51 8.87
CA LEU A 91 -1.65 10.80 8.63
C LEU A 91 -2.85 11.75 8.79
N ASN A 92 -2.82 12.64 9.77
CA ASN A 92 -3.87 13.65 9.97
C ASN A 92 -3.94 14.63 8.81
N GLN A 93 -2.80 14.99 8.21
CA GLN A 93 -2.76 15.89 7.06
C GLN A 93 -3.48 15.32 5.83
N ILE A 94 -3.46 14.02 5.67
CA ILE A 94 -4.13 13.35 4.54
C ILE A 94 -5.54 12.87 4.86
N ALA A 95 -5.97 12.98 6.12
CA ALA A 95 -7.26 12.42 6.57
C ALA A 95 -8.45 12.92 5.76
N ASP A 96 -8.48 14.22 5.44
CA ASP A 96 -9.56 14.81 4.65
C ASP A 96 -9.59 14.25 3.22
N ARG A 97 -8.41 13.97 2.67
CA ARG A 97 -8.29 13.41 1.33
C ARG A 97 -8.65 11.93 1.28
N LEU A 98 -8.46 11.22 2.39
CA LEU A 98 -8.81 9.80 2.50
C LEU A 98 -10.32 9.60 2.38
N SER A 99 -11.12 10.51 2.91
CA SER A 99 -12.58 10.42 2.80
C SER A 99 -13.09 10.53 1.36
N GLU A 100 -12.30 11.16 0.49
CA GLU A 100 -12.62 11.34 -0.92
C GLU A 100 -12.04 10.23 -1.80
N THR A 101 -11.14 9.40 -1.23
CA THR A 101 -10.41 8.37 -1.98
C THR A 101 -10.88 6.99 -1.55
N GLN A 102 -11.43 6.23 -2.49
CA GLN A 102 -11.92 4.88 -2.21
C GLN A 102 -10.76 3.89 -2.13
N ARG A 103 -10.94 2.83 -1.30
CA ARG A 103 -10.01 1.71 -1.16
C ARG A 103 -8.62 2.12 -0.67
N VAL A 104 -8.54 3.14 0.17
CA VAL A 104 -7.32 3.52 0.86
C VAL A 104 -7.54 3.39 2.35
N GLU A 105 -6.69 2.60 3.01
CA GLU A 105 -6.68 2.42 4.45
C GLU A 105 -5.36 2.88 5.01
N THR A 106 -5.35 3.22 6.29
CA THR A 106 -4.13 3.63 6.99
C THR A 106 -3.74 2.62 8.05
N LEU A 107 -2.43 2.50 8.30
CA LEU A 107 -1.88 1.65 9.33
C LEU A 107 -0.78 2.40 10.06
N THR A 108 -0.99 2.65 11.35
CA THR A 108 -0.02 3.38 12.18
C THR A 108 1.09 2.45 12.66
N LYS A 109 2.33 2.87 12.52
CA LYS A 109 3.48 2.15 13.08
C LYS A 109 3.69 2.55 14.54
N PRO A 110 4.14 1.66 15.42
CA PRO A 110 4.36 0.23 15.18
C PRO A 110 3.03 -0.53 15.10
N PHE A 111 2.99 -1.56 14.28
CA PHE A 111 1.81 -2.41 14.15
C PHE A 111 2.18 -3.87 14.43
N SER A 112 1.20 -4.66 14.85
CA SER A 112 1.38 -6.11 15.02
C SER A 112 1.22 -6.83 13.69
N VAL A 113 1.73 -8.06 13.61
CA VAL A 113 1.51 -8.94 12.46
C VAL A 113 0.01 -9.11 12.18
N ASP A 114 -0.77 -9.35 13.24
CA ASP A 114 -2.21 -9.54 13.12
C ASP A 114 -2.91 -8.31 12.56
N ARG A 115 -2.50 -7.11 13.00
CA ARG A 115 -3.10 -5.87 12.51
C ARG A 115 -2.82 -5.65 11.03
N LEU A 116 -1.59 -5.93 10.60
CA LEU A 116 -1.20 -5.82 9.19
C LEU A 116 -2.02 -6.78 8.31
N THR A 117 -2.09 -8.05 8.70
CA THR A 117 -2.81 -9.04 7.92
C THR A 117 -4.31 -8.78 7.90
N GLU A 118 -4.90 -8.34 9.00
CA GLU A 118 -6.31 -7.94 9.05
C GLU A 118 -6.62 -6.80 8.09
N CYS A 119 -5.77 -5.77 8.05
CA CYS A 119 -5.96 -4.63 7.15
C CYS A 119 -5.92 -5.06 5.69
N LEU A 120 -4.97 -5.90 5.32
CA LEU A 120 -4.85 -6.38 3.95
C LEU A 120 -6.03 -7.29 3.58
N ASP A 121 -6.43 -8.17 4.46
CA ASP A 121 -7.57 -9.07 4.22
C ASP A 121 -8.86 -8.28 4.03
N GLN A 122 -9.07 -7.23 4.81
CA GLN A 122 -10.24 -6.36 4.65
C GLN A 122 -10.23 -5.63 3.32
N LEU A 123 -9.08 -5.09 2.91
CA LEU A 123 -8.96 -4.40 1.63
C LEU A 123 -9.22 -5.33 0.44
N LEU A 124 -8.66 -6.52 0.50
CA LEU A 124 -8.82 -7.52 -0.56
C LEU A 124 -10.23 -8.10 -0.56
N GLY A 125 -10.83 -8.31 0.62
CA GLY A 125 -12.21 -8.75 0.76
C GLY A 125 -13.21 -7.77 0.18
N GLN A 126 -12.99 -6.48 0.37
CA GLN A 126 -13.82 -5.43 -0.23
C GLN A 126 -13.74 -5.44 -1.75
N ALA A 127 -12.55 -5.71 -2.31
CA ALA A 127 -12.37 -5.85 -3.75
C ALA A 127 -13.12 -7.06 -4.30
N ASP A 128 -13.03 -8.20 -3.61
CA ASP A 128 -13.73 -9.44 -3.99
C ASP A 128 -15.26 -9.24 -3.93
N ASP A 129 -15.75 -8.61 -2.87
CA ASP A 129 -17.18 -8.32 -2.73
C ASP A 129 -17.71 -7.45 -3.88
N ARG A 130 -16.92 -6.50 -4.35
CA ARG A 130 -17.29 -5.67 -5.50
C ARG A 130 -17.33 -6.44 -6.80
N GLU A 131 -16.40 -7.37 -6.99
CA GLU A 131 -16.39 -8.24 -8.17
C GLU A 131 -17.62 -9.13 -8.17
N GLU A 132 -18.01 -9.69 -7.03
CA GLU A 132 -19.22 -10.49 -6.91
C GLU A 132 -20.47 -9.69 -7.22
N LEU A 133 -20.55 -8.43 -6.75
CA LEU A 133 -21.69 -7.55 -7.03
C LEU A 133 -21.76 -7.10 -8.47
N ALA A 134 -20.61 -7.03 -9.15
CA ALA A 134 -20.54 -6.64 -10.56
C ALA A 134 -20.86 -7.79 -11.52
N SER A 135 -20.79 -9.01 -11.03
CA SER A 135 -21.10 -10.20 -11.83
C SER A 135 -22.56 -10.63 -11.62
#